data_937461f91889079ec51489cb4187205d
#
_entry.id   937461f91889079ec51489cb4187205d
#
_cell.length_a   1.000
_cell.length_b   1.000
_cell.length_c   1.000
_cell.angle_alpha   90.00
_cell.angle_beta   90.00
_cell.angle_gamma   90.00
#
_symmetry.space_group_name_H-M   'P 1'
#
loop_
_entity.id
_entity.type
_entity.pdbx_description
1 polymer ?
#
loop_
_entity_poly.entity_id
_entity_poly.type
_entity_poly.pdbx_seq_one_letter_code
_entity_poly.pdbx_strand_id
1 'polypeptide(L)'
;MERKFSLAYLTIPGVDPFDQIRIAAEAGYDYVSLRTIPMGLPGEPQTCLEKDPELFKNIKKALKDSGMKLFDIELVRVREDLPGDYRKAFECGAELGATDVLSSVWTKDHSFAAEQYGSICEQAREFGLTVNLEFPIVSGLTTLDETIAIQDKVNAPNLKLLMDMIYCHWDNVTGEKIKGLDPERFGVIHLCDCPKDTQGMEIAQIVREGREYCGEGVAD
;
A
#
# COMPACT_ATOMS: atom_id res chain seq x y z
N MET A 1 15.67 17.59 2.81
CA MET A 1 14.57 17.09 1.95
C MET A 1 13.27 17.38 2.68
N GLU A 2 12.30 17.99 2.02
CA GLU A 2 10.99 18.25 2.61
C GLU A 2 10.19 16.95 2.65
N ARG A 3 9.59 16.65 3.82
CA ARG A 3 8.74 15.46 3.97
C ARG A 3 7.40 15.73 3.31
N LYS A 4 6.81 14.70 2.68
CA LYS A 4 5.50 14.73 2.06
C LYS A 4 4.60 13.68 2.71
N PHE A 5 3.33 14.01 2.88
CA PHE A 5 2.37 13.15 3.54
C PHE A 5 1.21 12.82 2.61
N SER A 6 0.88 11.53 2.53
CA SER A 6 -0.30 11.01 1.84
C SER A 6 -1.31 10.51 2.85
N LEU A 7 -2.60 10.79 2.62
CA LEU A 7 -3.68 10.17 3.38
C LEU A 7 -3.87 8.75 2.88
N ALA A 8 -3.46 7.76 3.68
CA ALA A 8 -3.61 6.34 3.34
C ALA A 8 -5.07 5.87 3.47
N TYR A 9 -5.47 4.89 2.66
CA TYR A 9 -6.84 4.35 2.66
C TYR A 9 -7.30 3.86 4.06
N LEU A 10 -6.42 3.14 4.78
CA LEU A 10 -6.77 2.61 6.11
C LEU A 10 -6.86 3.66 7.22
N THR A 11 -6.53 4.92 6.95
CA THR A 11 -6.79 6.01 7.90
C THR A 11 -8.29 6.28 8.03
N ILE A 12 -9.04 6.13 6.94
CA ILE A 12 -10.50 6.35 6.88
C ILE A 12 -11.16 5.25 6.05
N PRO A 13 -11.10 3.97 6.50
CA PRO A 13 -11.57 2.84 5.72
C PRO A 13 -13.08 2.92 5.45
N GLY A 14 -13.51 2.45 4.27
CA GLY A 14 -14.92 2.44 3.87
C GLY A 14 -15.46 3.78 3.35
N VAL A 15 -14.68 4.85 3.42
CA VAL A 15 -15.04 6.15 2.82
C VAL A 15 -14.89 6.07 1.31
N ASP A 16 -15.81 6.67 0.57
CA ASP A 16 -15.73 6.70 -0.89
C ASP A 16 -14.56 7.58 -1.39
N PRO A 17 -14.06 7.36 -2.61
CA PRO A 17 -12.86 8.04 -3.10
C PRO A 17 -13.03 9.56 -3.25
N PHE A 18 -14.25 10.08 -3.45
CA PHE A 18 -14.47 11.53 -3.56
C PHE A 18 -14.33 12.21 -2.21
N ASP A 19 -14.90 11.59 -1.18
CA ASP A 19 -14.75 12.06 0.20
C ASP A 19 -13.31 11.89 0.70
N GLN A 20 -12.61 10.81 0.33
CA GLN A 20 -11.18 10.67 0.64
C GLN A 20 -10.35 11.83 0.06
N ILE A 21 -10.56 12.17 -1.22
CA ILE A 21 -9.88 13.29 -1.88
C ILE A 21 -10.21 14.61 -1.18
N ARG A 22 -11.49 14.85 -0.86
CA ARG A 22 -11.94 16.06 -0.16
C ARG A 22 -11.32 16.17 1.23
N ILE A 23 -11.37 15.09 2.03
CA ILE A 23 -10.82 15.06 3.39
C ILE A 23 -9.31 15.28 3.37
N ALA A 24 -8.58 14.64 2.45
CA ALA A 24 -7.13 14.84 2.30
C ALA A 24 -6.80 16.31 2.01
N ALA A 25 -7.56 16.96 1.10
CA ALA A 25 -7.38 18.36 0.77
C ALA A 25 -7.69 19.29 1.96
N GLU A 26 -8.81 19.07 2.65
CA GLU A 26 -9.24 19.87 3.80
C GLU A 26 -8.28 19.72 5.00
N ALA A 27 -7.71 18.51 5.19
CA ALA A 27 -6.73 18.22 6.24
C ALA A 27 -5.31 18.70 5.90
N GLY A 28 -5.05 19.15 4.69
CA GLY A 28 -3.76 19.70 4.28
C GLY A 28 -2.70 18.67 3.94
N TYR A 29 -3.09 17.46 3.56
CA TYR A 29 -2.16 16.46 3.02
C TYR A 29 -1.59 16.90 1.68
N ASP A 30 -0.37 16.45 1.36
CA ASP A 30 0.24 16.66 0.03
C ASP A 30 -0.36 15.74 -1.02
N TYR A 31 -0.80 14.54 -0.60
CA TYR A 31 -1.29 13.47 -1.46
C TYR A 31 -2.45 12.70 -0.80
N VAL A 32 -3.13 11.92 -1.63
CA VAL A 32 -4.08 10.88 -1.21
C VAL A 32 -3.72 9.54 -1.85
N SER A 33 -3.94 8.45 -1.15
CA SER A 33 -3.83 7.07 -1.66
C SER A 33 -5.22 6.51 -1.88
N LEU A 34 -5.49 5.87 -3.02
CA LEU A 34 -6.82 5.36 -3.36
C LEU A 34 -6.81 3.86 -3.60
N ARG A 35 -7.79 3.16 -3.00
CA ARG A 35 -8.00 1.75 -3.26
C ARG A 35 -8.80 1.55 -4.55
N THR A 36 -8.08 1.50 -5.68
CA THR A 36 -8.64 1.33 -7.03
C THR A 36 -8.57 -0.10 -7.54
N ILE A 37 -7.93 -0.99 -6.78
CA ILE A 37 -7.87 -2.45 -6.98
C ILE A 37 -8.53 -3.09 -5.76
N PRO A 38 -9.88 -3.24 -5.76
CA PRO A 38 -10.61 -3.63 -4.56
C PRO A 38 -10.27 -5.05 -4.11
N MET A 39 -10.27 -5.26 -2.81
CA MET A 39 -10.07 -6.58 -2.20
C MET A 39 -11.34 -7.42 -2.18
N GLY A 40 -12.51 -6.80 -2.35
CA GLY A 40 -13.81 -7.45 -2.25
C GLY A 40 -14.26 -7.68 -0.80
N LEU A 41 -13.81 -6.84 0.13
CA LEU A 41 -14.17 -6.96 1.54
C LEU A 41 -15.55 -6.32 1.81
N PRO A 42 -16.28 -6.82 2.83
CA PRO A 42 -17.52 -6.18 3.27
C PRO A 42 -17.27 -4.70 3.65
N GLY A 43 -18.13 -3.80 3.14
CA GLY A 43 -18.02 -2.36 3.41
C GLY A 43 -16.94 -1.62 2.62
N GLU A 44 -16.16 -2.32 1.81
CA GLU A 44 -15.17 -1.69 0.94
C GLU A 44 -15.85 -1.07 -0.29
N PRO A 45 -15.59 0.22 -0.61
CA PRO A 45 -16.03 0.80 -1.88
C PRO A 45 -15.45 0.02 -3.07
N GLN A 46 -16.31 -0.36 -4.03
CA GLN A 46 -15.89 -1.13 -5.20
C GLN A 46 -15.34 -0.20 -6.28
N THR A 47 -14.25 0.50 -5.97
CA THR A 47 -13.60 1.47 -6.86
C THR A 47 -12.68 0.75 -7.84
N CYS A 48 -13.25 0.24 -8.94
CA CYS A 48 -12.48 -0.45 -9.99
C CYS A 48 -12.47 0.42 -11.26
N LEU A 49 -11.47 1.29 -11.38
CA LEU A 49 -11.41 2.33 -12.41
C LEU A 49 -11.28 1.78 -13.83
N GLU A 50 -10.63 0.65 -13.99
CA GLU A 50 -10.47 -0.03 -15.27
C GLU A 50 -11.81 -0.54 -15.87
N LYS A 51 -12.81 -0.72 -15.00
CA LYS A 51 -14.15 -1.23 -15.37
C LYS A 51 -15.21 -0.14 -15.43
N ASP A 52 -14.91 1.05 -14.92
CA ASP A 52 -15.86 2.16 -14.82
C ASP A 52 -15.23 3.47 -15.35
N PRO A 53 -15.31 3.72 -16.68
CA PRO A 53 -14.78 4.93 -17.30
C PRO A 53 -15.41 6.23 -16.80
N GLU A 54 -16.66 6.19 -16.34
CA GLU A 54 -17.34 7.38 -15.81
C GLU A 54 -16.82 7.70 -14.40
N LEU A 55 -16.64 6.68 -13.56
CA LEU A 55 -16.02 6.83 -12.26
C LEU A 55 -14.58 7.36 -12.40
N PHE A 56 -13.80 6.79 -13.34
CA PHE A 56 -12.44 7.26 -13.64
C PHE A 56 -12.41 8.75 -13.98
N LYS A 57 -13.28 9.20 -14.91
CA LYS A 57 -13.38 10.60 -15.33
C LYS A 57 -13.77 11.51 -14.17
N ASN A 58 -14.68 11.07 -13.31
CA ASN A 58 -15.15 11.83 -12.16
C ASN A 58 -14.07 11.95 -11.08
N ILE A 59 -13.30 10.88 -10.79
CA ILE A 59 -12.15 10.93 -9.88
C ILE A 59 -11.06 11.86 -10.45
N LYS A 60 -10.74 11.77 -11.73
CA LYS A 60 -9.77 12.67 -12.39
C LYS A 60 -10.18 14.14 -12.24
N LYS A 61 -11.48 14.42 -12.37
CA LYS A 61 -12.03 15.75 -12.14
C LYS A 61 -11.92 16.18 -10.68
N ALA A 62 -12.26 15.31 -9.74
CA ALA A 62 -12.19 15.61 -8.29
C ALA A 62 -10.76 15.93 -7.84
N LEU A 63 -9.77 15.15 -8.26
CA LEU A 63 -8.35 15.42 -8.01
C LEU A 63 -7.93 16.79 -8.57
N LYS A 64 -8.34 17.09 -9.80
CA LYS A 64 -8.04 18.38 -10.43
C LYS A 64 -8.70 19.56 -9.70
N ASP A 65 -9.97 19.44 -9.35
CA ASP A 65 -10.76 20.52 -8.75
C ASP A 65 -10.29 20.82 -7.31
N SER A 66 -9.90 19.80 -6.55
CA SER A 66 -9.34 19.95 -5.20
C SER A 66 -7.86 20.35 -5.19
N GLY A 67 -7.15 20.22 -6.31
CA GLY A 67 -5.69 20.36 -6.37
C GLY A 67 -4.92 19.22 -5.70
N MET A 68 -5.63 18.16 -5.24
CA MET A 68 -5.02 17.00 -4.60
C MET A 68 -4.30 16.13 -5.63
N LYS A 69 -3.17 15.57 -5.21
CA LYS A 69 -2.37 14.64 -6.03
C LYS A 69 -2.61 13.22 -5.56
N LEU A 70 -2.72 12.28 -6.49
CA LEU A 70 -2.70 10.87 -6.18
C LEU A 70 -1.26 10.42 -5.96
N PHE A 71 -0.98 9.78 -4.83
CA PHE A 71 0.34 9.20 -4.54
C PHE A 71 0.43 7.78 -5.08
N ASP A 72 -0.42 6.90 -4.59
CA ASP A 72 -0.44 5.50 -4.98
C ASP A 72 -1.85 4.98 -5.23
N ILE A 73 -1.88 3.82 -5.87
CA ILE A 73 -3.06 2.97 -5.98
C ILE A 73 -2.84 1.69 -5.20
N GLU A 74 -3.89 1.15 -4.61
CA GLU A 74 -3.87 -0.07 -3.84
C GLU A 74 -5.10 -0.95 -4.13
N LEU A 75 -5.08 -2.26 -3.97
CA LEU A 75 -4.02 -3.07 -3.44
C LEU A 75 -3.71 -4.23 -4.41
N VAL A 76 -2.51 -4.29 -4.94
CA VAL A 76 -2.04 -5.47 -5.68
C VAL A 76 -1.78 -6.61 -4.70
N ARG A 77 -2.38 -7.77 -4.94
CA ARG A 77 -2.20 -8.96 -4.11
C ARG A 77 -1.69 -10.12 -4.95
N VAL A 78 -0.58 -10.70 -4.52
CA VAL A 78 -0.06 -11.93 -5.12
C VAL A 78 -0.69 -13.14 -4.44
N ARG A 79 -1.57 -13.83 -5.17
CA ARG A 79 -2.27 -15.07 -4.79
C ARG A 79 -2.44 -15.95 -6.01
N GLU A 80 -2.53 -17.26 -5.81
CA GLU A 80 -2.68 -18.24 -6.90
C GLU A 80 -3.99 -18.12 -7.66
N ASP A 81 -5.04 -17.63 -7.02
CA ASP A 81 -6.40 -17.49 -7.57
C ASP A 81 -6.70 -16.10 -8.15
N LEU A 82 -5.71 -15.17 -8.13
CA LEU A 82 -5.87 -13.84 -8.70
C LEU A 82 -5.15 -13.72 -10.05
N PRO A 83 -5.70 -12.91 -10.96
CA PRO A 83 -4.99 -12.62 -12.20
C PRO A 83 -3.69 -11.87 -11.90
N GLY A 84 -2.60 -12.26 -12.59
CA GLY A 84 -1.31 -11.58 -12.49
C GLY A 84 -1.19 -10.37 -13.42
N ASP A 85 -2.25 -9.99 -14.12
CA ASP A 85 -2.26 -8.86 -15.04
C ASP A 85 -2.98 -7.65 -14.41
N TYR A 86 -2.20 -6.61 -14.14
CA TYR A 86 -2.63 -5.34 -13.55
C TYR A 86 -2.45 -4.14 -14.47
N ARG A 87 -2.05 -4.35 -15.75
CA ARG A 87 -1.72 -3.25 -16.69
C ARG A 87 -2.79 -2.19 -16.77
N LYS A 88 -4.06 -2.59 -16.84
CA LYS A 88 -5.16 -1.62 -16.93
C LYS A 88 -5.34 -0.79 -15.66
N ALA A 89 -5.17 -1.40 -14.50
CA ALA A 89 -5.20 -0.68 -13.23
C ALA A 89 -4.01 0.29 -13.12
N PHE A 90 -2.82 -0.13 -13.57
CA PHE A 90 -1.61 0.69 -13.59
C PHE A 90 -1.73 1.86 -14.58
N GLU A 91 -2.27 1.63 -15.77
CA GLU A 91 -2.57 2.68 -16.74
C GLU A 91 -3.50 3.74 -16.14
N CYS A 92 -4.61 3.31 -15.52
CA CYS A 92 -5.53 4.23 -14.84
C CYS A 92 -4.85 5.01 -13.71
N GLY A 93 -4.06 4.33 -12.86
CA GLY A 93 -3.32 4.99 -11.77
C GLY A 93 -2.35 6.05 -12.29
N ALA A 94 -1.53 5.70 -13.27
CA ALA A 94 -0.56 6.61 -13.88
C ALA A 94 -1.23 7.81 -14.57
N GLU A 95 -2.37 7.60 -15.26
CA GLU A 95 -3.14 8.70 -15.85
C GLU A 95 -3.74 9.66 -14.81
N LEU A 96 -3.99 9.19 -13.60
CA LEU A 96 -4.42 10.00 -12.46
C LEU A 96 -3.24 10.68 -11.74
N GLY A 97 -2.00 10.34 -12.12
CA GLY A 97 -0.79 10.92 -11.59
C GLY A 97 -0.15 10.13 -10.45
N ALA A 98 -0.59 8.89 -10.19
CA ALA A 98 0.10 8.01 -9.24
C ALA A 98 1.53 7.71 -9.71
N THR A 99 2.44 7.62 -8.76
CA THR A 99 3.83 7.23 -8.97
C THR A 99 4.14 5.88 -8.35
N ASP A 100 3.25 5.39 -7.51
CA ASP A 100 3.47 4.23 -6.65
C ASP A 100 2.27 3.28 -6.64
N VAL A 101 2.52 2.02 -6.31
CA VAL A 101 1.53 0.96 -6.14
C VAL A 101 1.80 0.24 -4.83
N LEU A 102 0.81 0.13 -3.96
CA LEU A 102 0.88 -0.73 -2.77
C LEU A 102 0.59 -2.18 -3.14
N SER A 103 1.42 -3.09 -2.61
CA SER A 103 1.30 -4.52 -2.90
C SER A 103 1.63 -5.40 -1.70
N SER A 104 1.09 -6.62 -1.68
CA SER A 104 1.35 -7.61 -0.63
C SER A 104 1.23 -9.05 -1.15
N VAL A 105 1.85 -10.01 -0.44
CA VAL A 105 1.83 -11.44 -0.76
C VAL A 105 0.83 -12.18 0.10
N TRP A 106 -0.03 -12.99 -0.53
CA TRP A 106 -1.07 -13.78 0.16
C TRP A 106 -0.95 -15.29 -0.10
N THR A 107 0.18 -15.73 -0.66
CA THR A 107 0.56 -17.14 -0.82
C THR A 107 1.71 -17.48 0.13
N LYS A 108 1.83 -18.73 0.50
CA LYS A 108 3.02 -19.27 1.20
C LYS A 108 4.08 -19.81 0.24
N ASP A 109 3.78 -19.87 -1.05
CA ASP A 109 4.79 -20.19 -2.08
C ASP A 109 5.59 -18.94 -2.46
N HIS A 110 6.68 -18.72 -1.75
CA HIS A 110 7.57 -17.58 -1.98
C HIS A 110 8.29 -17.66 -3.35
N SER A 111 8.35 -18.83 -3.98
CA SER A 111 8.89 -18.95 -5.34
C SER A 111 7.91 -18.41 -6.36
N PHE A 112 6.66 -18.83 -6.25
CA PHE A 112 5.56 -18.26 -7.04
C PHE A 112 5.44 -16.74 -6.81
N ALA A 113 5.49 -16.30 -5.56
CA ALA A 113 5.43 -14.87 -5.23
C ALA A 113 6.52 -14.07 -5.97
N ALA A 114 7.77 -14.52 -5.94
CA ALA A 114 8.88 -13.84 -6.60
C ALA A 114 8.71 -13.80 -8.13
N GLU A 115 8.22 -14.89 -8.76
CA GLU A 115 7.93 -14.93 -10.19
C GLU A 115 6.84 -13.93 -10.57
N GLN A 116 5.75 -13.88 -9.80
CA GLN A 116 4.66 -12.91 -10.03
C GLN A 116 5.14 -11.47 -9.85
N TYR A 117 5.97 -11.18 -8.83
CA TYR A 117 6.54 -9.84 -8.66
C TYR A 117 7.45 -9.42 -9.80
N GLY A 118 8.21 -10.34 -10.41
CA GLY A 118 8.96 -10.06 -11.63
C GLY A 118 8.05 -9.50 -12.73
N SER A 119 6.94 -10.20 -13.00
CA SER A 119 5.95 -9.76 -14.00
C SER A 119 5.24 -8.46 -13.61
N ILE A 120 4.82 -8.31 -12.34
CA ILE A 120 4.14 -7.10 -11.85
C ILE A 120 5.05 -5.88 -11.96
N CYS A 121 6.34 -6.01 -11.62
CA CYS A 121 7.31 -4.93 -11.75
C CYS A 121 7.55 -4.52 -13.21
N GLU A 122 7.57 -5.47 -14.13
CA GLU A 122 7.64 -5.17 -15.57
C GLU A 122 6.42 -4.39 -16.05
N GLN A 123 5.22 -4.84 -15.69
CA GLN A 123 3.97 -4.15 -16.00
C GLN A 123 3.95 -2.72 -15.43
N ALA A 124 4.32 -2.55 -14.16
CA ALA A 124 4.35 -1.24 -13.49
C ALA A 124 5.36 -0.29 -14.16
N ARG A 125 6.50 -0.81 -14.61
CA ARG A 125 7.53 -0.05 -15.31
C ARG A 125 7.06 0.54 -16.64
N GLU A 126 6.14 -0.13 -17.34
CA GLU A 126 5.54 0.39 -18.58
C GLU A 126 4.87 1.75 -18.36
N PHE A 127 4.39 2.01 -17.13
CA PHE A 127 3.68 3.23 -16.73
C PHE A 127 4.50 4.11 -15.78
N GLY A 128 5.77 3.79 -15.55
CA GLY A 128 6.66 4.57 -14.67
C GLY A 128 6.35 4.43 -13.18
N LEU A 129 5.68 3.34 -12.76
CA LEU A 129 5.27 3.11 -11.38
C LEU A 129 6.32 2.33 -10.58
N THR A 130 6.48 2.69 -9.31
CA THR A 130 7.20 1.94 -8.29
C THR A 130 6.23 0.99 -7.59
N VAL A 131 6.63 -0.26 -7.40
CA VAL A 131 5.86 -1.27 -6.66
C VAL A 131 6.41 -1.33 -5.23
N ASN A 132 5.58 -1.01 -4.24
CA ASN A 132 5.94 -1.05 -2.83
C ASN A 132 5.40 -2.33 -2.20
N LEU A 133 6.30 -3.22 -1.79
CA LEU A 133 6.00 -4.50 -1.18
C LEU A 133 5.92 -4.36 0.35
N GLU A 134 4.75 -4.61 0.88
CA GLU A 134 4.42 -4.62 2.29
C GLU A 134 4.40 -6.06 2.85
N PHE A 135 4.64 -6.23 4.17
CA PHE A 135 4.61 -7.51 4.88
C PHE A 135 3.54 -7.56 5.99
N PRO A 136 2.24 -7.50 5.63
CA PRO A 136 1.19 -7.60 6.64
C PRO A 136 1.30 -8.90 7.42
N ILE A 137 1.32 -8.82 8.74
CA ILE A 137 1.47 -9.99 9.63
C ILE A 137 0.39 -11.07 9.47
N VAL A 138 -0.67 -10.77 8.73
CA VAL A 138 -1.78 -11.68 8.37
C VAL A 138 -1.66 -12.24 6.96
N SER A 139 -0.57 -11.95 6.25
CA SER A 139 -0.36 -12.27 4.84
C SER A 139 0.55 -13.49 4.63
N GLY A 140 1.06 -13.66 3.42
CA GLY A 140 2.03 -14.69 3.05
C GLY A 140 3.46 -14.37 3.45
N LEU A 141 3.82 -13.08 3.54
CA LEU A 141 5.06 -12.56 4.11
C LEU A 141 4.73 -11.84 5.41
N THR A 142 5.34 -12.23 6.51
CA THR A 142 5.03 -11.73 7.84
C THR A 142 6.19 -11.03 8.51
N THR A 143 7.36 -11.05 7.87
CA THR A 143 8.60 -10.46 8.40
C THR A 143 9.33 -9.62 7.35
N LEU A 144 10.13 -8.67 7.82
CA LEU A 144 11.00 -7.87 6.97
C LEU A 144 12.04 -8.74 6.22
N ASP A 145 12.58 -9.78 6.87
CA ASP A 145 13.58 -10.66 6.26
C ASP A 145 13.01 -11.47 5.09
N GLU A 146 11.80 -12.01 5.23
CA GLU A 146 11.10 -12.68 4.13
C GLU A 146 10.87 -11.72 2.95
N THR A 147 10.51 -10.47 3.25
CA THR A 147 10.23 -9.44 2.26
C THR A 147 11.50 -9.01 1.52
N ILE A 148 12.61 -8.84 2.24
CA ILE A 148 13.94 -8.60 1.66
C ILE A 148 14.34 -9.77 0.74
N ALA A 149 14.12 -11.01 1.18
CA ALA A 149 14.45 -12.19 0.36
C ALA A 149 13.67 -12.22 -0.97
N ILE A 150 12.39 -11.81 -0.98
CA ILE A 150 11.61 -11.64 -2.21
C ILE A 150 12.20 -10.51 -3.07
N GLN A 151 12.46 -9.34 -2.48
CA GLN A 151 13.05 -8.20 -3.20
C GLN A 151 14.37 -8.57 -3.86
N ASP A 152 15.26 -9.27 -3.13
CA ASP A 152 16.56 -9.72 -3.65
C ASP A 152 16.41 -10.74 -4.78
N LYS A 153 15.46 -11.66 -4.66
CA LYS A 153 15.20 -12.68 -5.69
C LYS A 153 14.62 -12.07 -6.96
N VAL A 154 13.72 -11.10 -6.84
CA VAL A 154 13.11 -10.38 -7.98
C VAL A 154 14.12 -9.46 -8.64
N ASN A 155 14.93 -8.76 -7.85
CA ASN A 155 15.97 -7.83 -8.28
C ASN A 155 15.50 -6.81 -9.34
N ALA A 156 14.27 -6.30 -9.18
CA ALA A 156 13.72 -5.27 -10.06
C ALA A 156 13.98 -3.87 -9.47
N PRO A 157 14.47 -2.90 -10.28
CA PRO A 157 14.85 -1.57 -9.77
C PRO A 157 13.67 -0.76 -9.22
N ASN A 158 12.46 -1.07 -9.68
CA ASN A 158 11.21 -0.44 -9.25
C ASN A 158 10.44 -1.26 -8.20
N LEU A 159 11.06 -2.29 -7.59
CA LEU A 159 10.51 -2.96 -6.42
C LEU A 159 11.14 -2.38 -5.15
N LYS A 160 10.33 -1.74 -4.32
CA LYS A 160 10.74 -1.15 -3.05
C LYS A 160 10.01 -1.80 -1.88
N LEU A 161 10.57 -1.66 -0.68
CA LEU A 161 9.95 -2.12 0.56
C LEU A 161 9.06 -1.01 1.13
N LEU A 162 7.87 -1.38 1.59
CA LEU A 162 7.01 -0.52 2.38
C LEU A 162 7.10 -0.94 3.85
N MET A 163 7.43 0.02 4.69
CA MET A 163 7.52 -0.16 6.14
C MET A 163 6.25 0.38 6.80
N ASP A 164 5.38 -0.50 7.25
CA ASP A 164 4.24 -0.12 8.09
C ASP A 164 4.63 -0.30 9.56
N MET A 165 4.48 0.75 10.36
CA MET A 165 4.97 0.78 11.74
C MET A 165 4.34 -0.30 12.62
N ILE A 166 3.06 -0.66 12.38
CA ILE A 166 2.42 -1.76 13.13
C ILE A 166 3.05 -3.12 12.79
N TYR A 167 3.42 -3.36 11.54
CA TYR A 167 4.08 -4.60 11.13
C TYR A 167 5.53 -4.65 11.60
N CYS A 168 6.22 -3.52 11.57
CA CYS A 168 7.57 -3.39 12.13
C CYS A 168 7.57 -3.70 13.65
N HIS A 169 6.56 -3.20 14.38
CA HIS A 169 6.40 -3.49 15.80
C HIS A 169 6.21 -5.01 16.04
N TRP A 170 5.31 -5.66 15.31
CA TRP A 170 5.04 -7.09 15.49
C TRP A 170 6.20 -8.01 15.06
N ASP A 171 6.98 -7.63 14.07
CA ASP A 171 8.20 -8.35 13.65
C ASP A 171 9.43 -7.97 14.49
N ASN A 172 9.27 -7.11 15.50
CA ASN A 172 10.37 -6.59 16.32
C ASN A 172 11.52 -6.00 15.46
N VAL A 173 11.18 -5.26 14.43
CA VAL A 173 12.16 -4.57 13.57
C VAL A 173 12.83 -3.46 14.38
N THR A 174 14.14 -3.56 14.56
CA THR A 174 14.91 -2.58 15.33
C THR A 174 15.56 -1.52 14.44
N GLY A 175 15.77 -0.32 14.97
CA GLY A 175 16.52 0.73 14.27
C GLY A 175 17.94 0.28 13.84
N GLU A 176 18.59 -0.59 14.62
CA GLU A 176 19.90 -1.15 14.24
C GLU A 176 19.80 -2.06 13.01
N LYS A 177 18.74 -2.87 12.91
CA LYS A 177 18.49 -3.68 11.71
C LYS A 177 18.30 -2.81 10.47
N ILE A 178 17.51 -1.74 10.57
CA ILE A 178 17.26 -0.81 9.46
C ILE A 178 18.53 -0.07 9.05
N LYS A 179 19.33 0.41 10.01
CA LYS A 179 20.61 1.11 9.72
C LYS A 179 21.61 0.27 8.94
N GLY A 180 21.53 -1.06 9.05
CA GLY A 180 22.38 -2.01 8.33
C GLY A 180 21.94 -2.24 6.87
N LEU A 181 20.80 -1.72 6.45
CA LEU A 181 20.23 -1.92 5.12
C LEU A 181 20.49 -0.70 4.21
N ASP A 182 20.57 -0.97 2.91
CA ASP A 182 20.67 0.08 1.91
C ASP A 182 19.35 0.91 1.91
N PRO A 183 19.41 2.24 2.12
CA PRO A 183 18.23 3.09 2.08
C PRO A 183 17.44 3.03 0.76
N GLU A 184 18.11 2.74 -0.36
CA GLU A 184 17.47 2.61 -1.67
C GLU A 184 16.50 1.42 -1.79
N ARG A 185 16.51 0.50 -0.82
CA ARG A 185 15.53 -0.58 -0.73
C ARG A 185 14.12 -0.11 -0.40
N PHE A 186 14.03 1.01 0.30
CA PHE A 186 12.78 1.50 0.88
C PHE A 186 12.11 2.53 -0.03
N GLY A 187 10.80 2.44 -0.17
CA GLY A 187 9.98 3.39 -0.91
C GLY A 187 9.10 4.25 -0.01
N VAL A 188 8.30 3.62 0.81
CA VAL A 188 7.23 4.26 1.60
C VAL A 188 7.27 3.82 3.05
N ILE A 189 6.85 4.73 3.94
CA ILE A 189 6.59 4.41 5.35
C ILE A 189 5.12 4.72 5.62
N HIS A 190 4.37 3.73 6.11
CA HIS A 190 3.04 3.94 6.69
C HIS A 190 3.19 4.25 8.18
N LEU A 191 2.82 5.47 8.54
CA LEU A 191 2.86 5.94 9.91
C LEU A 191 1.55 5.63 10.62
N CYS A 192 1.61 4.80 11.63
CA CYS A 192 0.52 4.50 12.56
C CYS A 192 1.13 4.00 13.86
N ASP A 193 0.29 3.77 14.86
CA ASP A 193 0.70 3.16 16.11
C ASP A 193 -0.09 1.88 16.39
N CYS A 194 0.31 1.12 17.39
CA CYS A 194 -0.28 -0.14 17.80
C CYS A 194 -0.93 0.02 19.18
N PRO A 195 -2.14 -0.52 19.42
CA PRO A 195 -2.80 -0.41 20.71
C PRO A 195 -1.95 -1.03 21.84
N LYS A 196 -1.97 -0.41 23.01
CA LYS A 196 -1.29 -0.90 24.22
C LYS A 196 -1.89 -2.19 24.75
N ASP A 197 -3.19 -2.36 24.59
CA ASP A 197 -3.93 -3.55 25.02
C ASP A 197 -4.63 -4.17 23.81
N THR A 198 -4.19 -5.35 23.45
CA THR A 198 -4.75 -6.15 22.35
C THR A 198 -5.48 -7.41 22.82
N GLN A 199 -5.74 -7.53 24.16
CA GLN A 199 -6.39 -8.71 24.71
C GLN A 199 -7.79 -8.91 24.11
N GLY A 200 -8.02 -10.11 23.58
CA GLY A 200 -9.30 -10.49 22.96
C GLY A 200 -9.52 -9.96 21.55
N MET A 201 -8.55 -9.27 20.96
CA MET A 201 -8.60 -8.87 19.55
C MET A 201 -7.89 -9.89 18.66
N GLU A 202 -8.53 -10.26 17.57
CA GLU A 202 -7.87 -11.03 16.50
C GLU A 202 -6.84 -10.15 15.77
N ILE A 203 -5.72 -10.74 15.35
CA ILE A 203 -4.67 -10.01 14.64
C ILE A 203 -5.20 -9.25 13.41
N ALA A 204 -6.10 -9.88 12.66
CA ALA A 204 -6.72 -9.23 11.50
C ALA A 204 -7.54 -7.99 11.87
N GLN A 205 -8.13 -7.96 13.05
CA GLN A 205 -8.83 -6.80 13.58
C GLN A 205 -7.85 -5.70 13.99
N ILE A 206 -6.78 -6.07 14.70
CA ILE A 206 -5.75 -5.11 15.13
C ILE A 206 -5.17 -4.34 13.94
N VAL A 207 -4.78 -5.05 12.88
CA VAL A 207 -4.11 -4.43 11.72
C VAL A 207 -5.04 -3.55 10.86
N ARG A 208 -6.34 -3.69 11.00
CA ARG A 208 -7.35 -2.92 10.22
C ARG A 208 -8.06 -1.85 11.01
N GLU A 209 -8.47 -2.18 12.23
CA GLU A 209 -9.37 -1.36 13.05
C GLU A 209 -8.70 -0.87 14.34
N GLY A 210 -7.67 -1.59 14.80
CA GLY A 210 -6.98 -1.30 16.05
C GLY A 210 -5.76 -0.40 15.88
N ARG A 211 -5.68 0.39 14.79
CA ARG A 211 -4.57 1.34 14.61
C ARG A 211 -4.78 2.57 15.47
N GLU A 212 -3.71 3.01 16.13
CA GLU A 212 -3.69 4.22 16.93
C GLU A 212 -2.98 5.36 16.19
N TYR A 213 -3.20 6.58 16.63
CA TYR A 213 -2.41 7.71 16.17
C TYR A 213 -0.98 7.63 16.68
N CYS A 214 -0.03 8.11 15.87
CA CYS A 214 1.38 8.09 16.22
C CYS A 214 1.65 8.74 17.58
N GLY A 215 2.27 7.99 18.49
CA GLY A 215 2.59 8.41 19.86
C GLY A 215 1.51 8.07 20.90
N GLU A 216 0.38 7.50 20.53
CA GLU A 216 -0.68 7.09 21.46
C GLU A 216 -0.60 5.60 21.83
N GLY A 217 0.10 4.82 21.02
CA GLY A 217 0.26 3.38 21.17
C GLY A 217 1.58 2.93 21.77
N VAL A 218 2.11 1.81 21.26
CA VAL A 218 3.33 1.13 21.71
C VAL A 218 4.32 0.82 20.56
N ALA A 219 4.01 1.13 19.31
CA ALA A 219 4.96 1.00 18.21
C ALA A 219 6.05 2.09 18.35
N ASP A 220 7.35 1.68 18.26
CA ASP A 220 8.52 2.54 18.48
C ASP A 220 9.40 2.63 17.20
#